data_ea7516e20ee6aa1eac208f1b78293d29
#
_entry.id   ea7516e20ee6aa1eac208f1b78293d29
#
_cell.length_a   1.000
_cell.length_b   1.000
_cell.length_c   1.000
_cell.angle_alpha   90.00
_cell.angle_beta   90.00
_cell.angle_gamma   90.00
#
_symmetry.space_group_name_H-M   'P 1'
#
loop_
_entity.id
_entity.type
_entity.pdbx_description
1 polymer ?
#
loop_
_entity_poly.entity_id
_entity_poly.type
_entity_poly.pdbx_seq_one_letter_code
_entity_poly.pdbx_strand_id
1 'polypeptide(L)'
;VKKLIGEASELVSQMVEGMVHAHPEVYGRVDGVNVICRADGAKSGKVGLVSGGGSGHEPAHAGYVGDGMLDAAVCGEVFTSPTPDMVLEGIKAADGGNGVLLIVKNYSGDVMNFELAAELAEGDGIKVDHVVVADDVAISNKEDRRGVAGTVFVHKIAGAAAASGKSLEEVKSIAEKVASHVRSMGMAVEPCYMPVSGKPGFDLNEEEMEIGIGIHGERGVERKPTSDVDQIVDDLLSHLKKEVEPGEVAVMVNGMGGTPLSELYVTYHFVAEKLEAAGYTLKRKYVGNYMTSLEMHGFSITLLPLDDEMTTYLDAPSAALGFKI
;
A
#
# COMPACT_ATOMS: atom_id res chain seq x y z
N VAL A 1 -10.14 1.86 -24.92
CA VAL A 1 -10.72 2.10 -23.57
C VAL A 1 -10.75 3.59 -23.29
N LYS A 2 -11.85 4.07 -22.73
CA LYS A 2 -12.00 5.48 -22.35
C LYS A 2 -11.52 5.68 -20.91
N LYS A 3 -10.61 6.65 -20.74
CA LYS A 3 -10.15 7.10 -19.42
C LYS A 3 -10.39 8.59 -19.25
N LEU A 4 -10.63 9.02 -18.01
CA LEU A 4 -10.80 10.45 -17.69
C LEU A 4 -9.42 11.04 -17.35
N ILE A 5 -8.60 11.19 -18.37
CA ILE A 5 -7.23 11.73 -18.31
C ILE A 5 -7.03 12.73 -19.46
N GLY A 6 -6.05 13.61 -19.32
CA GLY A 6 -5.51 14.38 -20.43
C GLY A 6 -4.59 13.52 -21.29
N GLU A 7 -3.41 14.02 -21.61
CA GLU A 7 -2.38 13.19 -22.25
C GLU A 7 -1.86 12.15 -21.23
N ALA A 8 -1.68 10.90 -21.69
CA ALA A 8 -1.27 9.81 -20.82
C ALA A 8 0.10 10.05 -20.15
N SER A 9 1.00 10.76 -20.82
CA SER A 9 2.31 11.17 -20.28
C SER A 9 2.22 12.22 -19.17
N GLU A 10 1.10 12.93 -19.06
CA GLU A 10 0.88 13.97 -18.05
C GLU A 10 0.04 13.48 -16.85
N LEU A 11 -0.43 12.23 -16.91
CA LEU A 11 -1.37 11.69 -15.92
C LEU A 11 -0.89 11.89 -14.48
N VAL A 12 0.33 11.44 -14.19
CA VAL A 12 0.87 11.46 -12.83
C VAL A 12 1.12 12.89 -12.36
N SER A 13 1.69 13.74 -13.22
CA SER A 13 1.91 15.15 -12.90
C SER A 13 0.59 15.89 -12.62
N GLN A 14 -0.42 15.70 -13.49
CA GLN A 14 -1.74 16.31 -13.32
C GLN A 14 -2.47 15.78 -12.08
N MET A 15 -2.33 14.49 -11.78
CA MET A 15 -2.87 13.91 -10.54
C MET A 15 -2.24 14.55 -9.29
N VAL A 16 -0.93 14.64 -9.25
CA VAL A 16 -0.19 15.26 -8.13
C VAL A 16 -0.60 16.73 -7.96
N GLU A 17 -0.69 17.50 -9.04
CA GLU A 17 -1.18 18.87 -9.01
C GLU A 17 -2.62 18.96 -8.51
N GLY A 18 -3.48 18.07 -9.01
CA GLY A 18 -4.89 17.99 -8.56
C GLY A 18 -5.03 17.71 -7.07
N MET A 19 -4.20 16.82 -6.52
CA MET A 19 -4.18 16.53 -5.07
C MET A 19 -3.79 17.76 -4.25
N VAL A 20 -2.74 18.47 -4.65
CA VAL A 20 -2.28 19.68 -3.95
C VAL A 20 -3.32 20.81 -4.05
N HIS A 21 -3.92 20.99 -5.22
CA HIS A 21 -4.97 22.00 -5.41
C HIS A 21 -6.23 21.70 -4.58
N ALA A 22 -6.58 20.42 -4.45
CA ALA A 22 -7.77 20.02 -3.70
C ALA A 22 -7.56 20.10 -2.17
N HIS A 23 -6.33 19.87 -1.70
CA HIS A 23 -6.00 19.76 -0.28
C HIS A 23 -4.68 20.46 0.07
N PRO A 24 -4.56 21.77 -0.17
CA PRO A 24 -3.32 22.51 0.06
C PRO A 24 -2.92 22.58 1.54
N GLU A 25 -3.84 22.32 2.43
CA GLU A 25 -3.63 22.24 3.89
C GLU A 25 -2.95 20.93 4.32
N VAL A 26 -2.98 19.89 3.48
CA VAL A 26 -2.40 18.56 3.76
C VAL A 26 -1.19 18.30 2.90
N TYR A 27 -1.28 18.58 1.59
CA TYR A 27 -0.29 18.23 0.59
C TYR A 27 0.52 19.44 0.10
N GLY A 28 1.83 19.27 0.08
CA GLY A 28 2.78 20.01 -0.72
C GLY A 28 3.31 19.14 -1.86
N ARG A 29 3.97 19.79 -2.82
CA ARG A 29 4.72 19.12 -3.89
C ARG A 29 6.14 19.62 -3.89
N VAL A 30 7.11 18.73 -4.08
CA VAL A 30 8.50 19.12 -4.32
C VAL A 30 8.61 19.66 -5.75
N ASP A 31 9.24 20.83 -5.90
CA ASP A 31 9.35 21.50 -7.19
C ASP A 31 10.03 20.62 -8.25
N GLY A 32 9.41 20.52 -9.40
CA GLY A 32 9.95 19.84 -10.58
C GLY A 32 9.87 18.32 -10.57
N VAL A 33 9.35 17.70 -9.51
CA VAL A 33 9.21 16.24 -9.40
C VAL A 33 7.84 15.81 -8.91
N ASN A 34 7.45 14.57 -9.19
CA ASN A 34 6.19 14.00 -8.72
C ASN A 34 6.36 13.38 -7.33
N VAL A 35 6.61 14.21 -6.35
CA VAL A 35 6.72 13.88 -4.93
C VAL A 35 5.71 14.70 -4.15
N ILE A 36 4.78 14.00 -3.51
CA ILE A 36 3.87 14.61 -2.52
C ILE A 36 4.57 14.60 -1.17
N CYS A 37 4.60 15.73 -0.50
CA CYS A 37 5.10 15.89 0.86
C CYS A 37 4.03 16.54 1.74
N ARG A 38 4.30 16.65 3.03
CA ARG A 38 3.42 17.38 3.94
C ARG A 38 3.42 18.88 3.61
N ALA A 39 2.25 19.48 3.62
CA ALA A 39 2.11 20.93 3.39
C ALA A 39 2.85 21.79 4.43
N ASP A 40 2.96 21.28 5.67
CA ASP A 40 3.67 21.93 6.77
C ASP A 40 5.14 21.52 6.90
N GLY A 41 5.67 20.79 5.92
CA GLY A 41 7.07 20.39 5.81
C GLY A 41 7.50 19.30 6.77
N ALA A 42 8.79 18.96 6.73
CA ALA A 42 9.41 18.00 7.63
C ALA A 42 9.34 18.47 9.09
N LYS A 43 9.16 17.51 10.00
CA LYS A 43 9.02 17.80 11.44
C LYS A 43 10.35 17.58 12.16
N SER A 44 10.86 18.63 12.77
CA SER A 44 12.03 18.53 13.66
C SER A 44 11.74 17.64 14.85
N GLY A 45 12.70 16.82 15.24
CA GLY A 45 12.58 15.89 16.37
C GLY A 45 11.78 14.62 16.08
N LYS A 46 11.37 14.40 14.83
CA LYS A 46 10.59 13.23 14.39
C LYS A 46 11.29 12.53 13.24
N VAL A 47 11.29 11.20 13.27
CA VAL A 47 11.72 10.36 12.12
C VAL A 47 10.78 10.60 10.95
N GLY A 48 11.34 10.92 9.77
CA GLY A 48 10.59 11.04 8.53
C GLY A 48 10.26 9.66 7.95
N LEU A 49 9.05 9.52 7.39
CA LEU A 49 8.64 8.31 6.69
C LEU A 49 8.41 8.60 5.21
N VAL A 50 9.05 7.81 4.35
CA VAL A 50 8.89 7.91 2.90
C VAL A 50 8.51 6.56 2.32
N SER A 51 7.57 6.56 1.43
CA SER A 51 7.23 5.42 0.58
C SER A 51 6.98 5.90 -0.85
N GLY A 52 6.62 5.00 -1.71
CA GLY A 52 6.34 5.30 -3.10
C GLY A 52 6.38 4.04 -3.96
N GLY A 53 6.42 4.26 -5.23
CA GLY A 53 6.38 3.25 -6.26
C GLY A 53 5.68 3.79 -7.50
N GLY A 54 5.28 2.91 -8.41
CA GLY A 54 4.44 3.29 -9.53
C GLY A 54 3.10 3.85 -9.08
N SER A 55 2.57 4.80 -9.85
CA SER A 55 1.18 5.28 -9.69
C SER A 55 0.19 4.26 -10.23
N GLY A 56 -1.11 4.43 -9.95
CA GLY A 56 -2.17 3.50 -10.32
C GLY A 56 -2.72 2.70 -9.14
N HIS A 57 -2.21 2.97 -7.94
CA HIS A 57 -2.60 2.28 -6.70
C HIS A 57 -3.34 3.17 -5.72
N GLU A 58 -3.77 4.34 -6.16
CA GLU A 58 -4.37 5.37 -5.29
C GLU A 58 -5.52 4.81 -4.42
N PRO A 59 -5.57 5.23 -3.15
CA PRO A 59 -4.82 6.30 -2.48
C PRO A 59 -3.34 6.01 -2.15
N ALA A 60 -2.85 4.78 -2.34
CA ALA A 60 -1.44 4.49 -2.11
C ALA A 60 -0.55 5.14 -3.20
N HIS A 61 0.55 5.80 -2.87
CA HIS A 61 0.98 6.06 -1.50
C HIS A 61 0.72 7.52 -1.09
N ALA A 62 0.51 8.43 -2.06
CA ALA A 62 0.35 9.87 -1.85
C ALA A 62 -0.80 10.22 -0.90
N GLY A 63 -1.93 9.49 -0.96
CA GLY A 63 -3.07 9.66 -0.05
C GLY A 63 -2.76 9.35 1.42
N TYR A 64 -1.63 8.72 1.71
CA TYR A 64 -1.18 8.40 3.06
C TYR A 64 -0.17 9.40 3.63
N VAL A 65 0.11 10.48 2.91
CA VAL A 65 0.91 11.59 3.43
C VAL A 65 0.04 12.42 4.39
N GLY A 66 0.52 12.61 5.60
CA GLY A 66 -0.16 13.37 6.64
C GLY A 66 0.35 13.03 8.03
N ASP A 67 -0.06 13.80 8.99
CA ASP A 67 0.35 13.59 10.38
C ASP A 67 -0.05 12.19 10.87
N GLY A 68 0.88 11.49 11.51
CA GLY A 68 0.66 10.12 11.99
C GLY A 68 0.83 9.01 10.95
N MET A 69 1.18 9.33 9.69
CA MET A 69 1.50 8.38 8.62
C MET A 69 2.76 8.81 7.85
N LEU A 70 2.70 8.90 6.50
CA LEU A 70 3.87 9.27 5.70
C LEU A 70 4.16 10.77 5.74
N ASP A 71 5.43 11.15 5.61
CA ASP A 71 5.88 12.52 5.44
C ASP A 71 6.09 12.89 3.97
N ALA A 72 6.44 11.91 3.13
CA ALA A 72 6.47 12.06 1.69
C ALA A 72 6.15 10.74 0.96
N ALA A 73 5.62 10.87 -0.26
CA ALA A 73 5.35 9.77 -1.16
C ALA A 73 5.86 10.10 -2.56
N VAL A 74 6.63 9.20 -3.14
CA VAL A 74 7.25 9.36 -4.46
C VAL A 74 6.40 8.67 -5.51
N CYS A 75 5.82 9.45 -6.43
CA CYS A 75 4.88 8.97 -7.44
C CYS A 75 5.60 8.70 -8.76
N GLY A 76 5.97 7.45 -9.01
CA GLY A 76 6.49 7.01 -10.31
C GLY A 76 5.40 7.02 -11.40
N GLU A 77 5.80 6.82 -12.63
CA GLU A 77 4.85 6.60 -13.73
C GLU A 77 3.96 5.38 -13.44
N VAL A 78 2.84 5.27 -14.15
CA VAL A 78 1.89 4.18 -13.88
C VAL A 78 2.57 2.82 -13.93
N PHE A 79 2.49 2.08 -12.83
CA PHE A 79 3.09 0.75 -12.61
C PHE A 79 4.62 0.70 -12.81
N THR A 80 5.29 1.83 -12.71
CA THR A 80 6.74 1.94 -12.92
C THR A 80 7.39 2.56 -11.68
N SER A 81 8.43 1.92 -11.18
CA SER A 81 9.20 2.43 -10.03
C SER A 81 9.77 3.83 -10.31
N PRO A 82 9.70 4.75 -9.35
CA PRO A 82 10.33 6.06 -9.48
C PRO A 82 11.86 5.91 -9.55
N THR A 83 12.51 6.90 -10.18
CA THR A 83 13.98 6.92 -10.27
C THR A 83 14.61 7.23 -8.90
N PRO A 84 15.88 6.84 -8.68
CA PRO A 84 16.58 7.14 -7.43
C PRO A 84 16.61 8.64 -7.09
N ASP A 85 16.76 9.49 -8.10
CA ASP A 85 16.76 10.96 -7.91
C ASP A 85 15.42 11.46 -7.35
N MET A 86 14.30 10.94 -7.85
CA MET A 86 12.97 11.28 -7.32
C MET A 86 12.82 10.83 -5.86
N VAL A 87 13.28 9.62 -5.55
CA VAL A 87 13.23 9.08 -4.18
C VAL A 87 14.09 9.92 -3.24
N LEU A 88 15.29 10.35 -3.69
CA LEU A 88 16.17 11.24 -2.94
C LEU A 88 15.47 12.55 -2.58
N GLU A 89 14.75 13.16 -3.52
CA GLU A 89 13.95 14.37 -3.24
C GLU A 89 12.86 14.12 -2.19
N GLY A 90 12.22 12.96 -2.22
CA GLY A 90 11.28 12.53 -1.17
C GLY A 90 11.94 12.41 0.21
N ILE A 91 13.12 11.80 0.26
CA ILE A 91 13.92 11.69 1.51
C ILE A 91 14.26 13.09 2.07
N LYS A 92 14.75 13.98 1.22
CA LYS A 92 15.07 15.37 1.62
C LYS A 92 13.84 16.12 2.13
N ALA A 93 12.69 15.94 1.49
CA ALA A 93 11.44 16.56 1.90
C ALA A 93 10.90 16.05 3.24
N ALA A 94 11.24 14.83 3.64
CA ALA A 94 10.79 14.19 4.87
C ALA A 94 11.77 14.32 6.03
N ASP A 95 13.04 14.69 5.77
CA ASP A 95 14.09 14.73 6.80
C ASP A 95 13.95 15.97 7.70
N GLY A 96 13.62 15.72 8.96
CA GLY A 96 13.61 16.73 10.03
C GLY A 96 14.86 16.70 10.93
N GLY A 97 15.90 15.98 10.52
CA GLY A 97 17.16 15.85 11.26
C GLY A 97 17.25 14.60 12.16
N ASN A 98 16.19 13.79 12.24
CA ASN A 98 16.15 12.56 13.04
C ASN A 98 16.25 11.28 12.19
N GLY A 99 16.59 11.41 10.92
CA GLY A 99 16.66 10.33 9.97
C GLY A 99 15.33 10.03 9.28
N VAL A 100 15.40 9.17 8.27
CA VAL A 100 14.27 8.78 7.42
C VAL A 100 14.19 7.27 7.32
N LEU A 101 12.99 6.71 7.50
CA LEU A 101 12.68 5.33 7.22
C LEU A 101 11.95 5.23 5.87
N LEU A 102 12.48 4.41 4.98
CA LEU A 102 11.84 4.05 3.72
C LEU A 102 10.98 2.80 3.92
N ILE A 103 9.73 2.86 3.49
CA ILE A 103 8.83 1.70 3.44
C ILE A 103 8.69 1.30 1.97
N VAL A 104 9.24 0.14 1.62
CA VAL A 104 9.43 -0.29 0.24
C VAL A 104 8.65 -1.58 -0.02
N LYS A 105 7.80 -1.60 -1.04
CA LYS A 105 7.17 -2.83 -1.52
C LYS A 105 8.21 -3.69 -2.23
N ASN A 106 8.13 -5.01 -2.04
CA ASN A 106 9.10 -5.96 -2.58
C ASN A 106 8.92 -6.19 -4.09
N TYR A 107 9.34 -5.20 -4.88
CA TYR A 107 9.53 -5.29 -6.33
C TYR A 107 10.96 -4.89 -6.64
N SER A 108 11.62 -5.61 -7.55
CA SER A 108 13.05 -5.42 -7.82
C SER A 108 13.42 -3.98 -8.19
N GLY A 109 12.60 -3.30 -8.98
CA GLY A 109 12.80 -1.91 -9.34
C GLY A 109 12.69 -0.96 -8.14
N ASP A 110 11.66 -1.14 -7.32
CA ASP A 110 11.47 -0.34 -6.10
C ASP A 110 12.62 -0.56 -5.12
N VAL A 111 12.95 -1.80 -4.81
CA VAL A 111 14.04 -2.13 -3.87
C VAL A 111 15.35 -1.50 -4.33
N MET A 112 15.75 -1.72 -5.59
CA MET A 112 17.00 -1.19 -6.12
C MET A 112 17.04 0.33 -6.13
N ASN A 113 15.97 0.99 -6.57
CA ASN A 113 15.96 2.46 -6.70
C ASN A 113 15.89 3.15 -5.33
N PHE A 114 15.15 2.58 -4.37
CA PHE A 114 15.09 3.11 -3.01
C PHE A 114 16.41 2.90 -2.25
N GLU A 115 17.06 1.76 -2.42
CA GLU A 115 18.40 1.51 -1.83
C GLU A 115 19.44 2.48 -2.38
N LEU A 116 19.49 2.70 -3.70
CA LEU A 116 20.40 3.67 -4.30
C LEU A 116 20.13 5.10 -3.82
N ALA A 117 18.86 5.49 -3.68
CA ALA A 117 18.51 6.79 -3.12
C ALA A 117 18.95 6.93 -1.66
N ALA A 118 18.85 5.87 -0.86
CA ALA A 118 19.34 5.85 0.52
C ALA A 118 20.86 6.09 0.58
N GLU A 119 21.64 5.43 -0.27
CA GLU A 119 23.08 5.64 -0.36
C GLU A 119 23.43 7.10 -0.75
N LEU A 120 22.69 7.68 -1.70
CA LEU A 120 22.87 9.09 -2.09
C LEU A 120 22.53 10.03 -0.93
N ALA A 121 21.45 9.78 -0.20
CA ALA A 121 21.04 10.59 0.94
C ALA A 121 22.06 10.52 2.10
N GLU A 122 22.64 9.35 2.36
CA GLU A 122 23.71 9.18 3.34
C GLU A 122 24.95 10.00 2.95
N GLY A 123 25.27 10.06 1.66
CA GLY A 123 26.31 10.95 1.12
C GLY A 123 26.04 12.43 1.38
N ASP A 124 24.78 12.84 1.44
CA ASP A 124 24.32 14.18 1.82
C ASP A 124 24.17 14.38 3.34
N GLY A 125 24.53 13.38 4.15
CA GLY A 125 24.50 13.45 5.62
C GLY A 125 23.14 13.13 6.25
N ILE A 126 22.20 12.58 5.50
CA ILE A 126 20.90 12.13 6.01
C ILE A 126 20.98 10.67 6.39
N LYS A 127 20.66 10.35 7.66
CA LYS A 127 20.59 8.96 8.11
C LYS A 127 19.33 8.30 7.56
N VAL A 128 19.48 7.22 6.80
CA VAL A 128 18.37 6.50 6.17
C VAL A 128 18.42 5.03 6.53
N ASP A 129 17.25 4.45 6.75
CA ASP A 129 17.07 3.01 6.87
C ASP A 129 15.82 2.60 6.09
N HIS A 130 15.57 1.31 5.92
CA HIS A 130 14.44 0.82 5.16
C HIS A 130 13.81 -0.44 5.75
N VAL A 131 12.55 -0.68 5.39
CA VAL A 131 11.83 -1.94 5.59
C VAL A 131 11.20 -2.35 4.28
N VAL A 132 11.30 -3.64 3.95
CA VAL A 132 10.70 -4.23 2.76
C VAL A 132 9.44 -4.97 3.14
N VAL A 133 8.33 -4.71 2.42
CA VAL A 133 7.04 -5.34 2.63
C VAL A 133 6.79 -6.38 1.55
N ALA A 134 6.49 -7.61 1.97
CA ALA A 134 6.32 -8.79 1.13
C ALA A 134 5.14 -9.65 1.65
N ASP A 135 3.94 -9.07 1.67
CA ASP A 135 2.77 -9.62 2.32
C ASP A 135 1.92 -10.58 1.47
N ASP A 136 2.19 -10.68 0.17
CA ASP A 136 1.38 -11.48 -0.77
C ASP A 136 1.66 -12.98 -0.67
N VAL A 137 0.76 -13.70 -0.01
CA VAL A 137 0.89 -15.17 0.18
C VAL A 137 0.59 -15.98 -1.07
N ALA A 138 0.14 -15.37 -2.16
CA ALA A 138 0.00 -16.06 -3.45
C ALA A 138 1.34 -16.63 -3.95
N ILE A 139 2.45 -15.99 -3.56
CA ILE A 139 3.80 -16.45 -3.90
C ILE A 139 4.32 -17.34 -2.76
N SER A 140 4.63 -18.60 -3.09
CA SER A 140 5.06 -19.58 -2.10
C SER A 140 6.45 -19.29 -1.53
N ASN A 141 7.41 -18.89 -2.38
CA ASN A 141 8.72 -18.45 -1.90
C ASN A 141 8.62 -17.08 -1.24
N LYS A 142 8.90 -17.01 0.05
CA LYS A 142 8.75 -15.78 0.85
C LYS A 142 9.63 -14.63 0.36
N GLU A 143 10.82 -14.92 -0.17
CA GLU A 143 11.74 -13.90 -0.67
C GLU A 143 11.23 -13.22 -1.96
N ASP A 144 10.42 -13.93 -2.74
CA ASP A 144 9.87 -13.44 -4.01
C ASP A 144 8.47 -12.82 -3.86
N ARG A 145 7.92 -12.79 -2.63
CA ARG A 145 6.58 -12.24 -2.37
C ARG A 145 6.50 -10.78 -2.71
N ARG A 146 5.40 -10.40 -3.33
CA ARG A 146 5.08 -9.01 -3.67
C ARG A 146 4.61 -8.24 -2.43
N GLY A 147 4.89 -6.94 -2.38
CA GLY A 147 4.29 -6.00 -1.45
C GLY A 147 2.96 -5.49 -2.00
N VAL A 148 1.89 -5.70 -1.26
CA VAL A 148 0.51 -5.33 -1.64
C VAL A 148 -0.19 -4.58 -0.50
N ALA A 149 -1.48 -4.69 -0.35
CA ALA A 149 -2.29 -3.84 0.54
C ALA A 149 -1.87 -3.86 2.03
N GLY A 150 -1.21 -4.90 2.51
CA GLY A 150 -0.68 -4.94 3.88
C GLY A 150 0.35 -3.84 4.18
N THR A 151 0.95 -3.27 3.16
CA THR A 151 1.84 -2.10 3.27
C THR A 151 1.16 -0.93 3.99
N VAL A 152 -0.14 -0.77 3.83
CA VAL A 152 -0.92 0.31 4.48
C VAL A 152 -0.86 0.21 6.00
N PHE A 153 -0.91 -0.99 6.57
CA PHE A 153 -0.73 -1.19 8.01
C PHE A 153 0.67 -0.85 8.47
N VAL A 154 1.69 -1.13 7.65
CA VAL A 154 3.07 -0.72 7.95
C VAL A 154 3.16 0.81 8.00
N HIS A 155 2.58 1.52 7.03
CA HIS A 155 2.52 2.98 7.02
C HIS A 155 1.87 3.54 8.28
N LYS A 156 0.71 2.99 8.67
CA LYS A 156 -0.05 3.49 9.81
C LYS A 156 0.67 3.27 11.14
N ILE A 157 1.16 2.06 11.37
CA ILE A 157 1.80 1.69 12.64
C ILE A 157 3.17 2.35 12.78
N ALA A 158 3.99 2.33 11.73
CA ALA A 158 5.28 3.02 11.73
C ALA A 158 5.11 4.55 11.85
N GLY A 159 4.09 5.12 11.18
CA GLY A 159 3.76 6.54 11.26
C GLY A 159 3.39 6.98 12.68
N ALA A 160 2.58 6.19 13.37
CA ALA A 160 2.22 6.44 14.76
C ALA A 160 3.43 6.32 15.71
N ALA A 161 4.29 5.32 15.51
CA ALA A 161 5.52 5.17 16.27
C ALA A 161 6.46 6.38 16.09
N ALA A 162 6.66 6.83 14.85
CA ALA A 162 7.44 8.02 14.57
C ALA A 162 6.84 9.28 15.21
N ALA A 163 5.51 9.46 15.11
CA ALA A 163 4.80 10.58 15.74
C ALA A 163 4.89 10.57 17.26
N SER A 164 5.09 9.40 17.89
CA SER A 164 5.30 9.27 19.34
C SER A 164 6.73 9.61 19.79
N GLY A 165 7.63 9.96 18.88
CA GLY A 165 9.01 10.35 19.18
C GLY A 165 10.01 9.20 19.27
N LYS A 166 9.66 8.03 18.72
CA LYS A 166 10.58 6.88 18.63
C LYS A 166 11.77 7.18 17.71
N SER A 167 12.93 6.61 18.02
CA SER A 167 14.13 6.70 17.20
C SER A 167 13.97 5.97 15.85
N LEU A 168 14.85 6.26 14.89
CA LEU A 168 14.85 5.56 13.59
C LEU A 168 14.94 4.03 13.76
N GLU A 169 15.82 3.58 14.66
CA GLU A 169 15.99 2.15 14.96
C GLU A 169 14.72 1.52 15.55
N GLU A 170 14.06 2.22 16.49
CA GLU A 170 12.81 1.76 17.10
C GLU A 170 11.66 1.74 16.10
N VAL A 171 11.52 2.77 15.26
CA VAL A 171 10.49 2.84 14.20
C VAL A 171 10.70 1.73 13.19
N LYS A 172 11.95 1.49 12.76
CA LYS A 172 12.29 0.37 11.88
C LYS A 172 11.90 -0.97 12.49
N SER A 173 12.27 -1.22 13.74
CA SER A 173 11.94 -2.47 14.43
C SER A 173 10.45 -2.73 14.50
N ILE A 174 9.64 -1.70 14.76
CA ILE A 174 8.18 -1.78 14.78
C ILE A 174 7.65 -2.05 13.36
N ALA A 175 8.16 -1.35 12.35
CA ALA A 175 7.77 -1.55 10.95
C ALA A 175 8.09 -2.98 10.46
N GLU A 176 9.27 -3.50 10.79
CA GLU A 176 9.67 -4.88 10.48
C GLU A 176 8.78 -5.92 11.17
N LYS A 177 8.39 -5.66 12.41
CA LYS A 177 7.44 -6.52 13.12
C LYS A 177 6.11 -6.61 12.39
N VAL A 178 5.55 -5.49 11.94
CA VAL A 178 4.31 -5.48 11.15
C VAL A 178 4.51 -6.19 9.82
N ALA A 179 5.56 -5.85 9.08
CA ALA A 179 5.86 -6.44 7.77
C ALA A 179 6.06 -7.97 7.84
N SER A 180 6.64 -8.47 8.92
CA SER A 180 6.86 -9.91 9.12
C SER A 180 5.59 -10.70 9.43
N HIS A 181 4.51 -10.06 9.91
CA HIS A 181 3.28 -10.73 10.33
C HIS A 181 2.08 -10.49 9.40
N VAL A 182 2.05 -9.39 8.66
CA VAL A 182 0.95 -9.06 7.75
C VAL A 182 0.92 -10.01 6.56
N ARG A 183 -0.29 -10.45 6.16
CA ARG A 183 -0.49 -11.37 5.03
C ARG A 183 -1.68 -10.91 4.22
N SER A 184 -1.53 -10.98 2.91
CA SER A 184 -2.56 -10.57 1.96
C SER A 184 -2.69 -11.56 0.82
N MET A 185 -3.87 -11.63 0.24
CA MET A 185 -4.11 -12.34 -1.01
C MET A 185 -5.27 -11.71 -1.76
N GLY A 186 -5.12 -11.53 -3.06
CA GLY A 186 -6.12 -10.89 -3.92
C GLY A 186 -6.66 -11.80 -5.00
N MET A 187 -7.67 -11.30 -5.69
CA MET A 187 -8.26 -11.90 -6.88
C MET A 187 -8.84 -10.83 -7.80
N ALA A 188 -9.08 -11.16 -9.06
CA ALA A 188 -9.81 -10.28 -9.99
C ALA A 188 -10.71 -11.07 -10.94
N VAL A 189 -11.81 -10.44 -11.34
CA VAL A 189 -12.76 -10.93 -12.37
C VAL A 189 -12.63 -10.15 -13.67
N GLU A 190 -12.05 -8.95 -13.65
CA GLU A 190 -11.76 -8.14 -14.84
C GLU A 190 -10.41 -7.43 -14.69
N PRO A 191 -9.64 -7.29 -15.79
CA PRO A 191 -8.35 -6.60 -15.76
C PRO A 191 -8.52 -5.08 -15.66
N CYS A 192 -7.44 -4.40 -15.22
CA CYS A 192 -7.27 -2.98 -15.46
C CYS A 192 -6.81 -2.72 -16.90
N TYR A 193 -6.89 -1.46 -17.33
CA TYR A 193 -6.45 -1.04 -18.67
C TYR A 193 -5.33 0.01 -18.55
N MET A 194 -4.23 -0.25 -19.25
CA MET A 194 -3.06 0.62 -19.24
C MET A 194 -3.35 1.97 -19.90
N PRO A 195 -3.08 3.10 -19.24
CA PRO A 195 -3.41 4.43 -19.77
C PRO A 195 -2.77 4.75 -21.14
N VAL A 196 -1.52 4.35 -21.33
CA VAL A 196 -0.75 4.65 -22.55
C VAL A 196 -1.19 3.78 -23.71
N SER A 197 -1.28 2.46 -23.51
CA SER A 197 -1.59 1.51 -24.59
C SER A 197 -3.08 1.29 -24.83
N GLY A 198 -3.92 1.60 -23.83
CA GLY A 198 -5.35 1.25 -23.82
C GLY A 198 -5.63 -0.25 -23.79
N LYS A 199 -4.59 -1.08 -23.61
CA LYS A 199 -4.72 -2.54 -23.55
C LYS A 199 -5.00 -3.00 -22.12
N PRO A 200 -5.68 -4.16 -21.96
CA PRO A 200 -5.80 -4.78 -20.65
C PRO A 200 -4.41 -5.12 -20.08
N GLY A 201 -4.26 -5.02 -18.77
CA GLY A 201 -3.03 -5.36 -18.07
C GLY A 201 -2.70 -6.85 -18.13
N PHE A 202 -3.73 -7.68 -18.29
CA PHE A 202 -3.64 -9.13 -18.51
C PHE A 202 -4.88 -9.61 -19.26
N ASP A 203 -4.78 -10.77 -19.89
CA ASP A 203 -5.92 -11.39 -20.59
C ASP A 203 -6.72 -12.25 -19.61
N LEU A 204 -8.04 -12.09 -19.61
CA LEU A 204 -8.98 -12.88 -18.84
C LEU A 204 -10.28 -13.03 -19.65
N ASN A 205 -10.80 -14.24 -19.76
CA ASN A 205 -12.07 -14.48 -20.42
C ASN A 205 -13.24 -14.06 -19.51
N GLU A 206 -14.40 -13.78 -20.09
CA GLU A 206 -15.61 -13.33 -19.36
C GLU A 206 -16.10 -14.31 -18.29
N GLU A 207 -15.81 -15.61 -18.45
CA GLU A 207 -16.23 -16.67 -17.53
C GLU A 207 -15.10 -17.08 -16.55
N GLU A 208 -13.98 -16.39 -16.54
CA GLU A 208 -12.81 -16.71 -15.72
C GLU A 208 -12.53 -15.67 -14.66
N MET A 209 -11.84 -16.10 -13.61
CA MET A 209 -11.25 -15.24 -12.59
C MET A 209 -9.81 -15.64 -12.33
N GLU A 210 -9.00 -14.71 -11.87
CA GLU A 210 -7.60 -14.93 -11.50
C GLU A 210 -7.46 -14.86 -9.98
N ILE A 211 -7.08 -15.96 -9.35
CA ILE A 211 -6.83 -16.05 -7.90
C ILE A 211 -5.36 -15.77 -7.62
N GLY A 212 -5.08 -14.88 -6.66
CA GLY A 212 -3.72 -14.50 -6.27
C GLY A 212 -3.07 -13.49 -7.21
N ILE A 213 -3.86 -12.69 -7.91
CA ILE A 213 -3.35 -11.65 -8.80
C ILE A 213 -2.60 -10.55 -8.04
N GLY A 214 -1.54 -10.00 -8.66
CA GLY A 214 -0.81 -8.85 -8.14
C GLY A 214 -1.44 -7.52 -8.52
N ILE A 215 -0.93 -6.44 -7.92
CA ILE A 215 -1.45 -5.07 -8.10
C ILE A 215 -1.01 -4.40 -9.41
N HIS A 216 -0.13 -5.02 -10.19
CA HIS A 216 0.22 -4.59 -11.56
C HIS A 216 -0.34 -5.55 -12.62
N GLY A 217 -1.26 -6.44 -12.25
CA GLY A 217 -1.78 -7.48 -13.13
C GLY A 217 -0.85 -8.68 -13.29
N GLU A 218 0.09 -8.89 -12.37
CA GLU A 218 0.96 -10.07 -12.37
C GLU A 218 0.12 -11.32 -12.13
N ARG A 219 0.42 -12.35 -12.88
CA ARG A 219 -0.27 -13.63 -12.84
C ARG A 219 -0.38 -14.16 -11.41
N GLY A 220 -1.57 -14.68 -11.08
CA GLY A 220 -1.88 -15.34 -9.82
C GLY A 220 -1.42 -16.79 -9.76
N VAL A 221 -1.96 -17.52 -8.80
CA VAL A 221 -1.68 -18.94 -8.59
C VAL A 221 -2.60 -19.83 -9.42
N GLU A 222 -3.80 -19.37 -9.71
CA GLU A 222 -4.80 -20.16 -10.40
C GLU A 222 -5.76 -19.29 -11.21
N ARG A 223 -6.02 -19.69 -12.44
CA ARG A 223 -7.11 -19.19 -13.26
C ARG A 223 -8.19 -20.25 -13.34
N LYS A 224 -9.41 -19.88 -13.00
CA LYS A 224 -10.53 -20.80 -12.95
C LYS A 224 -11.85 -20.12 -13.32
N PRO A 225 -12.92 -20.91 -13.59
CA PRO A 225 -14.25 -20.34 -13.81
C PRO A 225 -14.69 -19.46 -12.66
N THR A 226 -15.45 -18.39 -12.96
CA THR A 226 -16.07 -17.54 -11.95
C THR A 226 -16.96 -18.33 -11.02
N SER A 227 -16.98 -17.96 -9.75
CA SER A 227 -17.86 -18.51 -8.73
C SER A 227 -18.48 -17.37 -7.93
N ASP A 228 -19.38 -17.69 -7.01
CA ASP A 228 -19.92 -16.69 -6.10
C ASP A 228 -18.86 -16.23 -5.08
N VAL A 229 -19.13 -15.09 -4.45
CA VAL A 229 -18.18 -14.46 -3.53
C VAL A 229 -17.92 -15.32 -2.28
N ASP A 230 -18.87 -16.12 -1.85
CA ASP A 230 -18.73 -17.04 -0.71
C ASP A 230 -17.58 -18.04 -0.97
N GLN A 231 -17.61 -18.67 -2.16
CA GLN A 231 -16.55 -19.59 -2.59
C GLN A 231 -15.22 -18.89 -2.82
N ILE A 232 -15.23 -17.69 -3.41
CA ILE A 232 -14.00 -16.89 -3.63
C ILE A 232 -13.34 -16.59 -2.29
N VAL A 233 -14.10 -16.17 -1.30
CA VAL A 233 -13.58 -15.88 0.05
C VAL A 233 -12.99 -17.14 0.69
N ASP A 234 -13.61 -18.31 0.55
CA ASP A 234 -13.03 -19.58 1.02
C ASP A 234 -11.66 -19.85 0.39
N ASP A 235 -11.54 -19.64 -0.92
CA ASP A 235 -10.28 -19.83 -1.64
C ASP A 235 -9.17 -18.94 -1.08
N LEU A 236 -9.43 -17.65 -0.96
CA LEU A 236 -8.43 -16.71 -0.43
C LEU A 236 -8.08 -17.00 1.03
N LEU A 237 -9.08 -17.23 1.88
CA LEU A 237 -8.86 -17.53 3.29
C LEU A 237 -8.14 -18.87 3.49
N SER A 238 -8.31 -19.84 2.57
CA SER A 238 -7.58 -21.12 2.64
C SER A 238 -6.06 -20.93 2.59
N HIS A 239 -5.58 -19.90 1.89
CA HIS A 239 -4.17 -19.54 1.83
C HIS A 239 -3.73 -18.73 3.05
N LEU A 240 -4.51 -17.73 3.44
CA LEU A 240 -4.18 -16.85 4.57
C LEU A 240 -4.14 -17.61 5.90
N LYS A 241 -5.08 -18.51 6.15
CA LYS A 241 -5.16 -19.34 7.36
C LYS A 241 -3.98 -20.30 7.54
N LYS A 242 -3.20 -20.56 6.51
CA LYS A 242 -1.96 -21.36 6.63
C LYS A 242 -0.83 -20.61 7.33
N GLU A 243 -0.91 -19.29 7.36
CA GLU A 243 0.17 -18.43 7.85
C GLU A 243 -0.25 -17.46 8.96
N VAL A 244 -1.54 -17.31 9.19
CA VAL A 244 -2.09 -16.49 10.27
C VAL A 244 -2.95 -17.37 11.16
N GLU A 245 -2.47 -17.63 12.37
CA GLU A 245 -3.20 -18.43 13.35
C GLU A 245 -4.40 -17.67 13.91
N PRO A 246 -5.47 -18.38 14.34
CA PRO A 246 -6.60 -17.78 15.04
C PRO A 246 -6.16 -16.95 16.25
N GLY A 247 -6.74 -15.77 16.40
CA GLY A 247 -6.42 -14.82 17.45
C GLY A 247 -7.00 -13.44 17.14
N GLU A 248 -6.54 -12.42 17.83
CA GLU A 248 -6.92 -11.04 17.55
C GLU A 248 -6.25 -10.54 16.26
N VAL A 249 -7.03 -10.07 15.29
CA VAL A 249 -6.54 -9.58 14.01
C VAL A 249 -7.17 -8.24 13.62
N ALA A 250 -6.42 -7.46 12.85
CA ALA A 250 -6.98 -6.46 11.95
C ALA A 250 -7.26 -7.13 10.61
N VAL A 251 -8.43 -6.86 10.04
CA VAL A 251 -8.84 -7.37 8.73
C VAL A 251 -9.15 -6.20 7.80
N MET A 252 -8.64 -6.27 6.58
CA MET A 252 -8.92 -5.31 5.51
C MET A 252 -9.47 -6.04 4.30
N VAL A 253 -10.65 -5.62 3.83
CA VAL A 253 -11.15 -5.96 2.50
C VAL A 253 -10.88 -4.75 1.61
N ASN A 254 -9.93 -4.91 0.72
CA ASN A 254 -9.38 -3.86 -0.12
C ASN A 254 -9.87 -4.01 -1.56
N GLY A 255 -10.61 -3.02 -2.06
CA GLY A 255 -11.01 -2.95 -3.46
C GLY A 255 -9.83 -2.62 -4.37
N MET A 256 -9.83 -3.19 -5.59
CA MET A 256 -8.80 -2.96 -6.59
C MET A 256 -9.09 -1.73 -7.50
N GLY A 257 -10.12 -0.94 -7.19
CA GLY A 257 -10.46 0.30 -7.88
C GLY A 257 -11.74 0.24 -8.73
N GLY A 258 -12.02 -0.88 -9.37
CA GLY A 258 -13.22 -1.11 -10.18
C GLY A 258 -14.36 -1.80 -9.46
N THR A 259 -14.17 -2.22 -8.23
CA THR A 259 -15.19 -2.94 -7.45
C THR A 259 -16.10 -1.98 -6.69
N PRO A 260 -17.43 -2.02 -6.90
CA PRO A 260 -18.38 -1.20 -6.17
C PRO A 260 -18.29 -1.42 -4.66
N LEU A 261 -18.52 -0.36 -3.88
CA LEU A 261 -18.47 -0.43 -2.42
C LEU A 261 -19.48 -1.46 -1.85
N SER A 262 -20.64 -1.61 -2.50
CA SER A 262 -21.63 -2.63 -2.14
C SER A 262 -21.06 -4.05 -2.22
N GLU A 263 -20.29 -4.36 -3.27
CA GLU A 263 -19.64 -5.67 -3.45
C GLU A 263 -18.54 -5.90 -2.40
N LEU A 264 -17.81 -4.86 -2.03
CA LEU A 264 -16.81 -4.94 -0.95
C LEU A 264 -17.47 -5.26 0.41
N TYR A 265 -18.63 -4.67 0.71
CA TYR A 265 -19.36 -5.01 1.94
C TYR A 265 -19.98 -6.41 1.90
N VAL A 266 -20.47 -6.86 0.75
CA VAL A 266 -20.92 -8.25 0.58
C VAL A 266 -19.74 -9.20 0.80
N THR A 267 -18.59 -8.92 0.22
CA THR A 267 -17.35 -9.67 0.44
C THR A 267 -16.99 -9.71 1.93
N TYR A 268 -17.01 -8.56 2.59
CA TYR A 268 -16.69 -8.46 4.01
C TYR A 268 -17.64 -9.29 4.88
N HIS A 269 -18.94 -9.36 4.55
CA HIS A 269 -19.89 -10.21 5.26
C HIS A 269 -19.39 -11.67 5.33
N PHE A 270 -19.04 -12.27 4.19
CA PHE A 270 -18.52 -13.62 4.15
C PHE A 270 -17.14 -13.77 4.82
N VAL A 271 -16.26 -12.80 4.66
CA VAL A 271 -14.95 -12.79 5.33
C VAL A 271 -15.12 -12.82 6.84
N ALA A 272 -15.99 -11.98 7.39
CA ALA A 272 -16.24 -11.90 8.82
C ALA A 272 -16.82 -13.21 9.36
N GLU A 273 -17.88 -13.74 8.75
CA GLU A 273 -18.51 -15.00 9.18
C GLU A 273 -17.50 -16.16 9.21
N LYS A 274 -16.71 -16.30 8.14
CA LYS A 274 -15.75 -17.42 8.02
C LYS A 274 -14.56 -17.29 8.97
N LEU A 275 -14.06 -16.08 9.20
CA LEU A 275 -12.98 -15.86 10.15
C LEU A 275 -13.45 -16.07 11.60
N GLU A 276 -14.60 -15.54 11.97
CA GLU A 276 -15.17 -15.71 13.32
C GLU A 276 -15.48 -17.19 13.59
N ALA A 277 -16.07 -17.91 12.63
CA ALA A 277 -16.31 -19.35 12.72
C ALA A 277 -15.00 -20.15 12.86
N ALA A 278 -13.88 -19.64 12.33
CA ALA A 278 -12.56 -20.26 12.46
C ALA A 278 -11.80 -19.82 13.73
N GLY A 279 -12.42 -19.05 14.62
CA GLY A 279 -11.85 -18.67 15.91
C GLY A 279 -11.01 -17.36 15.90
N TYR A 280 -11.09 -16.56 14.84
CA TYR A 280 -10.47 -15.24 14.81
C TYR A 280 -11.35 -14.21 15.51
N THR A 281 -10.73 -13.28 16.22
CA THR A 281 -11.38 -12.09 16.77
C THR A 281 -11.05 -10.88 15.91
N LEU A 282 -12.04 -10.35 15.20
CA LEU A 282 -11.87 -9.22 14.29
C LEU A 282 -11.84 -7.90 15.09
N LYS A 283 -10.68 -7.57 15.61
CA LYS A 283 -10.49 -6.44 16.53
C LYS A 283 -10.55 -5.09 15.80
N ARG A 284 -10.03 -5.00 14.58
CA ARG A 284 -10.09 -3.82 13.70
C ARG A 284 -10.49 -4.23 12.29
N LYS A 285 -11.30 -3.41 11.64
CA LYS A 285 -12.01 -3.77 10.41
C LYS A 285 -11.96 -2.62 9.43
N TYR A 286 -11.53 -2.90 8.19
CA TYR A 286 -11.37 -1.89 7.14
C TYR A 286 -11.97 -2.42 5.84
N VAL A 287 -12.86 -1.63 5.22
CA VAL A 287 -13.50 -1.96 3.95
C VAL A 287 -13.45 -0.72 3.05
N GLY A 288 -12.86 -0.83 1.89
CA GLY A 288 -12.74 0.28 0.95
C GLY A 288 -11.56 0.09 -0.01
N ASN A 289 -11.22 1.15 -0.72
CA ASN A 289 -10.02 1.19 -1.57
C ASN A 289 -8.85 1.73 -0.76
N TYR A 290 -7.83 0.92 -0.56
CA TYR A 290 -6.61 1.28 0.18
C TYR A 290 -5.36 1.17 -0.69
N MET A 291 -5.28 0.15 -1.53
CA MET A 291 -4.25 -0.03 -2.53
C MET A 291 -4.89 -0.69 -3.75
N THR A 292 -5.08 0.08 -4.79
CA THR A 292 -5.81 -0.31 -6.00
C THR A 292 -4.87 -0.78 -7.12
N SER A 293 -5.45 -1.14 -8.24
CA SER A 293 -4.76 -1.42 -9.50
C SER A 293 -5.57 -0.78 -10.64
N LEU A 294 -5.51 0.56 -10.72
CA LEU A 294 -6.34 1.36 -11.62
C LEU A 294 -7.84 1.05 -11.40
N GLU A 295 -8.55 0.62 -12.44
CA GLU A 295 -9.96 0.21 -12.40
C GLU A 295 -10.17 -1.31 -12.37
N MET A 296 -9.20 -2.10 -11.91
CA MET A 296 -9.34 -3.55 -11.83
C MET A 296 -10.55 -3.96 -11.00
N HIS A 297 -11.40 -4.82 -11.53
CA HIS A 297 -12.54 -5.38 -10.79
C HIS A 297 -12.07 -6.60 -10.01
N GLY A 298 -11.79 -6.40 -8.77
CA GLY A 298 -11.27 -7.40 -7.85
C GLY A 298 -11.12 -6.83 -6.44
N PHE A 299 -10.63 -7.67 -5.56
CA PHE A 299 -10.36 -7.28 -4.18
C PHE A 299 -9.21 -8.11 -3.59
N SER A 300 -8.68 -7.67 -2.46
CA SER A 300 -7.78 -8.45 -1.63
C SER A 300 -8.26 -8.49 -0.18
N ILE A 301 -7.84 -9.53 0.53
CA ILE A 301 -8.01 -9.66 1.97
C ILE A 301 -6.63 -9.54 2.60
N THR A 302 -6.50 -8.68 3.61
CA THR A 302 -5.30 -8.55 4.42
C THR A 302 -5.62 -8.90 5.87
N LEU A 303 -4.80 -9.72 6.48
CA LEU A 303 -4.85 -10.06 7.91
C LEU A 303 -3.55 -9.62 8.59
N LEU A 304 -3.69 -8.93 9.71
CA LEU A 304 -2.58 -8.58 10.59
C LEU A 304 -2.88 -9.10 12.00
N PRO A 305 -2.14 -10.10 12.51
CA PRO A 305 -2.20 -10.46 13.92
C PRO A 305 -1.83 -9.25 14.78
N LEU A 306 -2.64 -8.97 15.81
CA LEU A 306 -2.46 -7.81 16.67
C LEU A 306 -1.96 -8.22 18.05
N ASP A 307 -0.99 -7.47 18.55
CA ASP A 307 -0.67 -7.36 19.97
C ASP A 307 -1.06 -5.97 20.50
N ASP A 308 -0.81 -5.71 21.77
CA ASP A 308 -1.18 -4.44 22.40
C ASP A 308 -0.43 -3.25 21.81
N GLU A 309 0.86 -3.41 21.46
CA GLU A 309 1.66 -2.35 20.83
C GLU A 309 1.13 -2.00 19.45
N MET A 310 0.94 -2.99 18.57
CA MET A 310 0.39 -2.77 17.24
C MET A 310 -1.01 -2.17 17.30
N THR A 311 -1.85 -2.62 18.22
CA THR A 311 -3.20 -2.07 18.42
C THR A 311 -3.14 -0.60 18.83
N THR A 312 -2.28 -0.25 19.76
CA THR A 312 -2.09 1.14 20.22
C THR A 312 -1.70 2.06 19.06
N TYR A 313 -0.74 1.66 18.24
CA TYR A 313 -0.31 2.46 17.10
C TYR A 313 -1.33 2.46 15.95
N LEU A 314 -2.03 1.36 15.73
CA LEU A 314 -3.09 1.28 14.72
C LEU A 314 -4.26 2.23 15.06
N ASP A 315 -4.57 2.39 16.34
CA ASP A 315 -5.63 3.27 16.84
C ASP A 315 -5.19 4.74 17.02
N ALA A 316 -3.90 5.02 16.91
CA ALA A 316 -3.38 6.37 17.09
C ALA A 316 -3.91 7.33 16.00
N PRO A 317 -4.08 8.63 16.31
CA PRO A 317 -4.60 9.60 15.35
C PRO A 317 -3.80 9.65 14.04
N SER A 318 -4.50 9.82 12.93
CA SER A 318 -3.94 10.06 11.61
C SER A 318 -4.72 11.14 10.88
N ALA A 319 -4.02 12.10 10.31
CA ALA A 319 -4.59 13.16 9.47
C ALA A 319 -4.45 12.85 7.96
N ALA A 320 -3.81 11.77 7.57
CA ALA A 320 -3.71 11.36 6.17
C ALA A 320 -5.10 11.09 5.58
N LEU A 321 -5.41 11.67 4.41
CA LEU A 321 -6.76 11.61 3.84
C LEU A 321 -7.20 10.19 3.49
N GLY A 322 -6.26 9.33 3.11
CA GLY A 322 -6.53 7.93 2.79
C GLY A 322 -6.79 7.03 4.00
N PHE A 323 -6.43 7.48 5.20
CA PHE A 323 -6.55 6.68 6.42
C PHE A 323 -6.70 7.57 7.66
N LYS A 324 -7.87 8.12 7.84
CA LYS A 324 -8.18 8.97 9.00
C LYS A 324 -8.66 8.14 10.20
N ILE A 325 -8.13 8.46 11.37
CA ILE A 325 -8.58 7.96 12.67
C ILE A 325 -8.78 9.15 13.62
#